data_b6a6a08db0f89fe5e2b4d86428ad7425
#
_entry.id   b6a6a08db0f89fe5e2b4d86428ad7425
#
_cell.length_a   1.000
_cell.length_b   1.000
_cell.length_c   1.000
_cell.angle_alpha   90.00
_cell.angle_beta   90.00
_cell.angle_gamma   90.00
#
_symmetry.space_group_name_H-M   'P 1'
#
loop_
_entity.id
_entity.type
_entity.pdbx_description
1 polymer ?
#
loop_
_entity_poly.entity_id
_entity_poly.type
_entity_poly.pdbx_seq_one_letter_code
_entity_poly.pdbx_strand_id
1 'polypeptide(L)'
;MPWVAWTTLVGVIASAGLPPSNGFVSEWLLLQGFLFTGELPNPYLRMLVPVFAAGVVLVAALAGYVMVKFFGVIFLGRPREEKLREAHDAGGLERLGLAWLTAGCVLLGVFPVAVIEVIDPITFMLVGRGLAQSGRAGDWLILAPVSAERASYSPLLFLLVTAAVVVLTFVLVRRFYHGRVRRAAPWDCGFPLQTARMQDTAEGFGQP
;
A
#
# COMPACT_ATOMS: atom_id res chain seq x y z
N MET A 1 -10.76 7.50 -17.60
CA MET A 1 -11.01 6.18 -16.94
C MET A 1 -11.02 6.33 -15.42
N PRO A 2 -12.02 6.97 -14.81
CA PRO A 2 -12.00 7.24 -13.38
C PRO A 2 -12.13 5.98 -12.51
N TRP A 3 -12.95 5.01 -12.92
CA TRP A 3 -13.13 3.77 -12.17
C TRP A 3 -11.84 2.94 -12.11
N VAL A 4 -11.22 2.74 -13.27
CA VAL A 4 -9.93 2.03 -13.35
C VAL A 4 -8.87 2.75 -12.54
N ALA A 5 -8.80 4.08 -12.57
CA ALA A 5 -7.83 4.85 -11.81
C ALA A 5 -7.98 4.64 -10.28
N TRP A 6 -9.21 4.72 -9.75
CA TRP A 6 -9.43 4.56 -8.31
C TRP A 6 -9.14 3.13 -7.82
N THR A 7 -9.57 2.12 -8.57
CA THR A 7 -9.29 0.71 -8.21
C THR A 7 -7.80 0.40 -8.33
N THR A 8 -7.13 0.91 -9.38
CA THR A 8 -5.67 0.78 -9.52
C THR A 8 -4.93 1.52 -8.42
N LEU A 9 -5.40 2.68 -7.97
CA LEU A 9 -4.77 3.40 -6.85
C LEU A 9 -4.74 2.55 -5.58
N VAL A 10 -5.84 1.86 -5.25
CA VAL A 10 -5.86 0.95 -4.10
C VAL A 10 -4.88 -0.21 -4.29
N GLY A 11 -4.82 -0.80 -5.49
CA GLY A 11 -3.86 -1.85 -5.81
C GLY A 11 -2.40 -1.37 -5.72
N VAL A 12 -2.13 -0.16 -6.17
CA VAL A 12 -0.81 0.50 -6.07
C VAL A 12 -0.40 0.71 -4.61
N ILE A 13 -1.31 1.22 -3.77
CA ILE A 13 -1.08 1.39 -2.33
C ILE A 13 -0.80 0.04 -1.68
N ALA A 14 -1.55 -1.00 -2.04
CA ALA A 14 -1.36 -2.35 -1.53
C ALA A 14 -0.02 -2.95 -1.95
N SER A 15 0.37 -2.80 -3.22
CA SER A 15 1.66 -3.30 -3.74
C SER A 15 2.86 -2.52 -3.23
N ALA A 16 2.66 -1.26 -2.82
CA ALA A 16 3.68 -0.42 -2.18
C ALA A 16 3.84 -0.70 -0.67
N GLY A 17 3.14 -1.69 -0.13
CA GLY A 17 3.21 -2.03 1.30
C GLY A 17 2.72 -0.92 2.23
N LEU A 18 1.78 -0.08 1.78
CA LEU A 18 1.27 1.02 2.61
C LEU A 18 0.06 0.58 3.45
N PRO A 19 0.03 0.94 4.75
CA PRO A 19 -1.12 0.62 5.59
C PRO A 19 -2.38 1.39 5.14
N PRO A 20 -3.58 0.87 5.32
CA PRO A 20 -3.95 -0.39 5.98
C PRO A 20 -4.12 -1.58 5.03
N SER A 21 -3.39 -1.64 3.94
CA SER A 21 -3.53 -2.69 2.92
C SER A 21 -2.89 -4.03 3.33
N ASN A 22 -3.25 -5.08 2.60
CA ASN A 22 -2.71 -6.43 2.80
C ASN A 22 -1.18 -6.51 2.59
N GLY A 23 -0.62 -5.72 1.65
CA GLY A 23 0.82 -5.66 1.42
C GLY A 23 1.58 -5.23 2.67
N PHE A 24 1.12 -4.18 3.34
CA PHE A 24 1.72 -3.73 4.60
C PHE A 24 1.70 -4.84 5.67
N VAL A 25 0.57 -5.52 5.84
CA VAL A 25 0.46 -6.57 6.88
C VAL A 25 1.45 -7.69 6.62
N SER A 26 1.61 -8.13 5.37
CA SER A 26 2.54 -9.20 5.01
C SER A 26 4.00 -8.80 5.23
N GLU A 27 4.39 -7.61 4.80
CA GLU A 27 5.75 -7.06 5.00
C GLU A 27 6.05 -6.86 6.48
N TRP A 28 5.09 -6.31 7.23
CA TRP A 28 5.23 -6.10 8.66
C TRP A 28 5.43 -7.41 9.42
N LEU A 29 4.64 -8.45 9.11
CA LEU A 29 4.81 -9.78 9.70
C LEU A 29 6.16 -10.40 9.35
N LEU A 30 6.62 -10.25 8.11
CA LEU A 30 7.93 -10.72 7.68
C LEU A 30 9.06 -10.02 8.45
N LEU A 31 8.99 -8.70 8.61
CA LEU A 31 9.96 -7.93 9.39
C LEU A 31 9.95 -8.32 10.87
N GLN A 32 8.78 -8.59 11.45
CA GLN A 32 8.69 -9.11 12.81
C GLN A 32 9.41 -10.47 12.93
N GLY A 33 9.23 -11.35 11.92
CA GLY A 33 9.97 -12.63 11.86
C GLY A 33 11.48 -12.43 11.90
N PHE A 34 12.03 -11.45 11.20
CA PHE A 34 13.48 -11.14 11.25
C PHE A 34 13.93 -10.54 12.58
N LEU A 35 13.15 -9.66 13.19
CA LEU A 35 13.52 -9.01 14.44
C LEU A 35 13.57 -9.96 15.64
N PHE A 36 12.80 -11.04 15.63
CA PHE A 36 12.67 -11.97 16.75
C PHE A 36 13.37 -13.32 16.54
N THR A 37 14.37 -13.37 15.68
CA THR A 37 15.16 -14.59 15.38
C THR A 37 16.32 -14.86 16.36
N GLY A 38 16.32 -14.26 17.54
CA GLY A 38 17.42 -14.38 18.52
C GLY A 38 17.75 -15.81 18.99
N GLU A 39 16.85 -16.77 18.77
CA GLU A 39 17.01 -18.18 19.16
C GLU A 39 17.63 -19.08 18.07
N LEU A 40 18.07 -18.53 16.94
CA LEU A 40 18.71 -19.33 15.89
C LEU A 40 20.04 -19.93 16.42
N PRO A 41 20.22 -21.25 16.35
CA PRO A 41 21.41 -21.90 16.90
C PRO A 41 22.68 -21.61 16.11
N ASN A 42 22.55 -21.27 14.82
CA ASN A 42 23.70 -21.03 13.94
C ASN A 42 24.09 -19.54 13.91
N PRO A 43 25.32 -19.17 14.36
CA PRO A 43 25.76 -17.78 14.39
C PRO A 43 25.86 -17.12 13.01
N TYR A 44 26.17 -17.86 11.96
CA TYR A 44 26.21 -17.33 10.59
C TYR A 44 24.82 -16.92 10.11
N LEU A 45 23.79 -17.69 10.42
CA LEU A 45 22.41 -17.32 10.10
C LEU A 45 21.98 -16.07 10.85
N ARG A 46 22.39 -15.88 12.11
CA ARG A 46 22.13 -14.65 12.87
C ARG A 46 22.73 -13.41 12.20
N MET A 47 23.93 -13.52 11.63
CA MET A 47 24.56 -12.43 10.91
C MET A 47 23.83 -12.08 9.61
N LEU A 48 23.22 -13.04 8.94
CA LEU A 48 22.49 -12.83 7.68
C LEU A 48 21.11 -12.21 7.89
N VAL A 49 20.48 -12.41 9.06
CA VAL A 49 19.15 -11.88 9.36
C VAL A 49 19.04 -10.36 9.14
N PRO A 50 19.93 -9.50 9.69
CA PRO A 50 19.86 -8.07 9.44
C PRO A 50 20.05 -7.71 7.96
N VAL A 51 20.86 -8.46 7.22
CA VAL A 51 21.09 -8.25 5.78
C VAL A 51 19.80 -8.53 5.00
N PHE A 52 19.13 -9.64 5.29
CA PHE A 52 17.84 -9.95 4.66
C PHE A 52 16.75 -8.94 5.07
N ALA A 53 16.69 -8.53 6.32
CA ALA A 53 15.78 -7.50 6.77
C ALA A 53 16.00 -6.17 6.03
N ALA A 54 17.26 -5.74 5.90
CA ALA A 54 17.61 -4.55 5.13
C ALA A 54 17.23 -4.70 3.64
N GLY A 55 17.41 -5.89 3.07
CA GLY A 55 16.97 -6.21 1.71
C GLY A 55 15.45 -6.06 1.53
N VAL A 56 14.65 -6.56 2.47
CA VAL A 56 13.19 -6.41 2.42
C VAL A 56 12.78 -4.94 2.52
N VAL A 57 13.38 -4.16 3.42
CA VAL A 57 13.11 -2.72 3.54
C VAL A 57 13.48 -1.97 2.26
N LEU A 58 14.61 -2.32 1.63
CA LEU A 58 15.01 -1.74 0.35
C LEU A 58 13.99 -2.06 -0.75
N VAL A 59 13.54 -3.33 -0.83
CA VAL A 59 12.51 -3.74 -1.80
C VAL A 59 11.20 -2.98 -1.58
N ALA A 60 10.76 -2.82 -0.33
CA ALA A 60 9.56 -2.04 0.01
C ALA A 60 9.69 -0.57 -0.44
N ALA A 61 10.84 0.06 -0.18
CA ALA A 61 11.11 1.43 -0.62
C ALA A 61 11.09 1.57 -2.16
N LEU A 62 11.71 0.62 -2.86
CA LEU A 62 11.72 0.59 -4.33
C LEU A 62 10.32 0.31 -4.90
N ALA A 63 9.55 -0.58 -4.27
CA ALA A 63 8.16 -0.83 -4.64
C ALA A 63 7.31 0.43 -4.53
N GLY A 64 7.42 1.18 -3.42
CA GLY A 64 6.76 2.46 -3.24
C GLY A 64 7.11 3.46 -4.34
N TYR A 65 8.40 3.60 -4.65
CA TYR A 65 8.88 4.46 -5.74
C TYR A 65 8.30 4.06 -7.10
N VAL A 66 8.37 2.77 -7.45
CA VAL A 66 7.86 2.27 -8.73
C VAL A 66 6.35 2.45 -8.84
N MET A 67 5.60 2.24 -7.75
CA MET A 67 4.15 2.35 -7.75
C MET A 67 3.67 3.80 -7.89
N VAL A 68 4.36 4.76 -7.26
CA VAL A 68 4.08 6.20 -7.45
C VAL A 68 4.31 6.60 -8.90
N LYS A 69 5.43 6.17 -9.49
CA LYS A 69 5.76 6.40 -10.89
C LYS A 69 4.71 5.80 -11.84
N PHE A 70 4.36 4.54 -11.61
CA PHE A 70 3.37 3.81 -12.40
C PHE A 70 2.03 4.56 -12.42
N PHE A 71 1.50 4.89 -11.25
CA PHE A 71 0.23 5.59 -11.15
C PHE A 71 0.29 7.00 -11.74
N GLY A 72 1.35 7.75 -11.43
CA GLY A 72 1.54 9.12 -11.90
C GLY A 72 1.61 9.21 -13.42
N VAL A 73 2.41 8.36 -14.05
CA VAL A 73 2.60 8.39 -15.51
C VAL A 73 1.33 7.95 -16.24
N ILE A 74 0.64 6.91 -15.76
CA ILE A 74 -0.51 6.35 -16.46
C ILE A 74 -1.77 7.20 -16.27
N PHE A 75 -2.08 7.60 -15.03
CA PHE A 75 -3.37 8.20 -14.71
C PHE A 75 -3.36 9.71 -14.55
N LEU A 76 -2.22 10.32 -14.21
CA LEU A 76 -2.10 11.77 -14.03
C LEU A 76 -1.44 12.47 -15.22
N GLY A 77 -0.82 11.70 -16.11
CA GLY A 77 -0.22 12.22 -17.34
C GLY A 77 -1.23 12.60 -18.42
N ARG A 78 -0.77 13.33 -19.42
CA ARG A 78 -1.55 13.65 -20.63
C ARG A 78 -1.30 12.59 -21.70
N PRO A 79 -2.33 12.16 -22.46
CA PRO A 79 -2.13 11.22 -23.55
C PRO A 79 -1.21 11.83 -24.62
N ARG A 80 -0.15 11.12 -24.99
CA ARG A 80 0.81 11.55 -26.01
C ARG A 80 0.36 11.20 -27.41
N GLU A 81 -0.35 10.09 -27.54
CA GLU A 81 -0.92 9.61 -28.79
C GLU A 81 -2.40 9.95 -28.86
N GLU A 82 -2.86 10.34 -30.03
CA GLU A 82 -4.26 10.71 -30.26
C GLU A 82 -5.22 9.56 -29.99
N LYS A 83 -4.82 8.33 -30.29
CA LYS A 83 -5.58 7.11 -30.01
C LYS A 83 -5.90 6.91 -28.52
N LEU A 84 -5.04 7.39 -27.63
CA LEU A 84 -5.26 7.28 -26.17
C LEU A 84 -6.36 8.23 -25.65
N ARG A 85 -6.77 9.21 -26.46
CA ARG A 85 -7.90 10.10 -26.12
C ARG A 85 -9.24 9.38 -26.18
N GLU A 86 -9.31 8.31 -26.97
CA GLU A 86 -10.51 7.48 -27.13
C GLU A 86 -10.63 6.38 -26.06
N ALA A 87 -9.69 6.35 -25.09
CA ALA A 87 -9.70 5.37 -24.02
C ALA A 87 -10.96 5.47 -23.16
N HIS A 88 -11.72 4.39 -23.10
CA HIS A 88 -12.94 4.28 -22.30
C HIS A 88 -12.66 3.69 -20.93
N ASP A 89 -13.57 3.92 -20.01
CA ASP A 89 -13.52 3.28 -18.69
C ASP A 89 -13.98 1.81 -18.80
N ALA A 90 -13.62 1.01 -17.82
CA ALA A 90 -13.93 -0.42 -17.77
C ALA A 90 -15.43 -0.71 -17.95
N GLY A 91 -15.76 -1.80 -18.63
CA GLY A 91 -17.10 -2.34 -18.76
C GLY A 91 -17.65 -2.92 -17.46
N GLY A 92 -18.93 -3.34 -17.44
CA GLY A 92 -19.58 -3.80 -16.20
C GLY A 92 -18.90 -5.00 -15.54
N LEU A 93 -18.54 -6.04 -16.29
CA LEU A 93 -17.85 -7.22 -15.78
C LEU A 93 -16.42 -6.92 -15.35
N GLU A 94 -15.74 -6.07 -16.11
CA GLU A 94 -14.37 -5.62 -15.76
C GLU A 94 -14.38 -4.81 -14.45
N ARG A 95 -15.37 -3.94 -14.26
CA ARG A 95 -15.56 -3.21 -13.00
C ARG A 95 -15.80 -4.14 -11.82
N LEU A 96 -16.58 -5.20 -12.01
CA LEU A 96 -16.81 -6.18 -10.97
C LEU A 96 -15.50 -6.91 -10.59
N GLY A 97 -14.71 -7.32 -11.57
CA GLY A 97 -13.41 -7.94 -11.32
C GLY A 97 -12.44 -7.01 -10.58
N LEU A 98 -12.33 -5.75 -11.02
CA LEU A 98 -11.52 -4.74 -10.35
C LEU A 98 -12.01 -4.44 -8.93
N ALA A 99 -13.33 -4.35 -8.73
CA ALA A 99 -13.92 -4.14 -7.41
C ALA A 99 -13.65 -5.32 -6.47
N TRP A 100 -13.71 -6.55 -6.97
CA TRP A 100 -13.38 -7.75 -6.21
C TRP A 100 -11.94 -7.77 -5.73
N LEU A 101 -10.99 -7.49 -6.63
CA LEU A 101 -9.57 -7.42 -6.27
C LEU A 101 -9.29 -6.28 -5.28
N THR A 102 -9.89 -5.11 -5.51
CA THR A 102 -9.77 -3.96 -4.61
C THR A 102 -10.33 -4.26 -3.22
N ALA A 103 -11.51 -4.88 -3.17
CA ALA A 103 -12.10 -5.32 -1.91
C ALA A 103 -11.20 -6.34 -1.20
N GLY A 104 -10.60 -7.27 -1.93
CA GLY A 104 -9.61 -8.21 -1.41
C GLY A 104 -8.42 -7.50 -0.75
N CYS A 105 -7.81 -6.53 -1.42
CA CYS A 105 -6.69 -5.76 -0.86
C CYS A 105 -7.03 -5.07 0.46
N VAL A 106 -8.24 -4.51 0.55
CA VAL A 106 -8.71 -3.81 1.75
C VAL A 106 -9.11 -4.79 2.85
N LEU A 107 -9.93 -5.80 2.54
CA LEU A 107 -10.42 -6.76 3.53
C LEU A 107 -9.30 -7.57 4.17
N LEU A 108 -8.35 -8.06 3.36
CA LEU A 108 -7.19 -8.80 3.86
C LEU A 108 -6.24 -7.92 4.69
N GLY A 109 -6.24 -6.61 4.45
CA GLY A 109 -5.45 -5.65 5.22
C GLY A 109 -6.11 -5.22 6.52
N VAL A 110 -7.44 -5.06 6.51
CA VAL A 110 -8.21 -4.59 7.69
C VAL A 110 -8.51 -5.70 8.68
N PHE A 111 -8.70 -6.94 8.17
CA PHE A 111 -9.02 -8.12 8.97
C PHE A 111 -7.94 -9.20 8.94
N PRO A 112 -6.65 -8.87 9.22
CA PRO A 112 -5.55 -9.83 9.11
C PRO A 112 -5.68 -10.98 10.11
N VAL A 113 -6.23 -10.75 11.30
CA VAL A 113 -6.41 -11.78 12.33
C VAL A 113 -7.34 -12.89 11.83
N ALA A 114 -8.46 -12.54 11.22
CA ALA A 114 -9.39 -13.53 10.65
C ALA A 114 -8.74 -14.35 9.53
N VAL A 115 -7.90 -13.72 8.70
CA VAL A 115 -7.16 -14.42 7.64
C VAL A 115 -6.13 -15.39 8.24
N ILE A 116 -5.40 -14.96 9.27
CA ILE A 116 -4.42 -15.80 9.96
C ILE A 116 -5.11 -17.01 10.60
N GLU A 117 -6.25 -16.84 11.23
CA GLU A 117 -7.03 -17.95 11.82
C GLU A 117 -7.44 -19.00 10.78
N VAL A 118 -7.79 -18.58 9.56
CA VAL A 118 -8.11 -19.49 8.45
C VAL A 118 -6.88 -20.25 7.94
N ILE A 119 -5.71 -19.60 7.93
CA ILE A 119 -4.46 -20.18 7.42
C ILE A 119 -3.73 -21.00 8.50
N ASP A 120 -3.96 -20.73 9.77
CA ASP A 120 -3.24 -21.34 10.90
C ASP A 120 -3.20 -22.89 10.91
N PRO A 121 -4.28 -23.62 10.56
CA PRO A 121 -4.22 -25.08 10.44
C PRO A 121 -3.16 -25.55 9.43
N ILE A 122 -2.96 -24.80 8.35
CA ILE A 122 -1.97 -25.13 7.30
C ILE A 122 -0.56 -24.85 7.84
N THR A 123 -0.36 -23.71 8.49
CA THR A 123 0.94 -23.37 9.12
C THR A 123 1.30 -24.34 10.21
N PHE A 124 0.34 -24.74 11.04
CA PHE A 124 0.56 -25.75 12.06
C PHE A 124 0.98 -27.11 11.48
N MET A 125 0.34 -27.53 10.38
CA MET A 125 0.69 -28.76 9.68
C MET A 125 2.12 -28.74 9.11
N LEU A 126 2.58 -27.58 8.63
CA LEU A 126 3.89 -27.43 7.99
C LEU A 126 5.04 -27.24 8.97
N VAL A 127 4.82 -26.47 10.04
CA VAL A 127 5.88 -25.99 10.94
C VAL A 127 5.74 -26.58 12.36
N GLY A 128 4.60 -27.21 12.68
CA GLY A 128 4.29 -27.74 14.00
C GLY A 128 4.00 -26.67 15.07
N ARG A 129 3.87 -25.41 14.64
CA ARG A 129 3.52 -24.26 15.50
C ARG A 129 2.49 -23.39 14.79
N GLY A 130 1.47 -22.93 15.50
CA GLY A 130 0.43 -22.05 14.97
C GLY A 130 0.68 -20.60 15.37
N LEU A 131 0.35 -19.67 14.48
CA LEU A 131 0.38 -18.24 14.72
C LEU A 131 -0.77 -17.79 15.63
N ALA A 132 -1.93 -18.45 15.52
CA ALA A 132 -3.12 -18.13 16.32
C ALA A 132 -2.94 -18.33 17.82
N GLN A 133 -2.01 -19.19 18.24
CA GLN A 133 -1.70 -19.40 19.67
C GLN A 133 -0.85 -18.26 20.25
N SER A 134 0.00 -17.65 19.44
CA SER A 134 0.86 -16.52 19.84
C SER A 134 0.12 -15.19 19.79
N GLY A 135 -0.85 -15.04 18.88
CA GLY A 135 -1.60 -13.81 18.66
C GLY A 135 -2.88 -13.66 19.48
N ARG A 136 -3.24 -14.63 20.31
CA ARG A 136 -4.41 -14.57 21.19
C ARG A 136 -4.21 -13.66 22.40
N ALA A 137 -3.87 -12.41 22.17
CA ALA A 137 -4.11 -11.36 23.17
C ALA A 137 -5.59 -10.92 23.19
N GLY A 138 -6.52 -11.84 22.92
CA GLY A 138 -7.95 -11.68 23.20
C GLY A 138 -8.74 -10.75 22.26
N ASP A 139 -8.10 -10.06 21.33
CA ASP A 139 -8.77 -9.03 20.54
C ASP A 139 -8.59 -9.28 19.03
N TRP A 140 -9.68 -9.51 18.31
CA TRP A 140 -9.70 -9.64 16.85
C TRP A 140 -9.22 -8.37 16.12
N LEU A 141 -9.11 -7.24 16.85
CA LEU A 141 -8.70 -5.93 16.37
C LEU A 141 -7.18 -5.72 16.41
N ILE A 142 -6.45 -6.53 17.18
CA ILE A 142 -5.03 -6.31 17.42
C ILE A 142 -4.24 -7.52 16.94
N LEU A 143 -3.39 -7.29 15.95
CA LEU A 143 -2.43 -8.27 15.48
C LEU A 143 -1.15 -8.19 16.34
N ALA A 144 -0.89 -9.22 17.13
CA ALA A 144 0.29 -9.34 18.00
C ALA A 144 1.02 -10.65 17.71
N PRO A 145 2.01 -10.67 16.80
CA PRO A 145 2.63 -11.91 16.31
C PRO A 145 3.53 -12.60 17.34
N VAL A 146 4.09 -11.86 18.29
CA VAL A 146 5.00 -12.41 19.32
C VAL A 146 4.45 -12.16 20.72
N SER A 147 4.26 -10.91 21.09
CA SER A 147 3.61 -10.48 22.33
C SER A 147 3.07 -9.07 22.18
N ALA A 148 1.96 -8.75 22.84
CA ALA A 148 1.35 -7.43 22.79
C ALA A 148 2.27 -6.30 23.27
N GLU A 149 3.23 -6.62 24.15
CA GLU A 149 4.19 -5.65 24.70
C GLU A 149 5.33 -5.32 23.73
N ARG A 150 5.63 -6.21 22.80
CA ARG A 150 6.78 -6.05 21.87
C ARG A 150 6.39 -5.52 20.51
N ALA A 151 5.29 -6.00 19.94
CA ALA A 151 4.83 -5.57 18.63
C ALA A 151 3.33 -5.82 18.51
N SER A 152 2.55 -4.76 18.36
CA SER A 152 1.12 -4.83 18.11
C SER A 152 0.74 -3.86 16.99
N TYR A 153 -0.18 -4.29 16.14
CA TYR A 153 -0.70 -3.49 15.05
C TYR A 153 -2.22 -3.62 14.99
N SER A 154 -2.91 -2.50 15.04
CA SER A 154 -4.36 -2.44 14.85
C SER A 154 -4.70 -1.76 13.51
N PRO A 155 -5.02 -2.54 12.48
CA PRO A 155 -5.37 -1.99 11.17
C PRO A 155 -6.56 -1.04 11.21
N LEU A 156 -7.56 -1.37 12.01
CA LEU A 156 -8.78 -0.58 12.14
C LEU A 156 -8.50 0.76 12.82
N LEU A 157 -7.73 0.77 13.91
CA LEU A 157 -7.32 2.00 14.58
C LEU A 157 -6.51 2.89 13.63
N PHE A 158 -5.56 2.29 12.90
CA PHE A 158 -4.77 3.02 11.91
C PHE A 158 -5.65 3.64 10.81
N LEU A 159 -6.61 2.87 10.28
CA LEU A 159 -7.56 3.36 9.28
C LEU A 159 -8.39 4.53 9.82
N LEU A 160 -8.92 4.41 11.04
CA LEU A 160 -9.71 5.46 11.67
C LEU A 160 -8.89 6.74 11.92
N VAL A 161 -7.67 6.60 12.43
CA VAL A 161 -6.77 7.75 12.65
C VAL A 161 -6.42 8.42 11.31
N THR A 162 -6.07 7.64 10.29
CA THR A 162 -5.77 8.17 8.96
C THR A 162 -6.98 8.88 8.36
N ALA A 163 -8.16 8.27 8.42
CA ALA A 163 -9.40 8.89 7.96
C ALA A 163 -9.71 10.19 8.72
N ALA A 164 -9.54 10.19 10.04
CA ALA A 164 -9.73 11.37 10.87
C ALA A 164 -8.77 12.51 10.49
N VAL A 165 -7.49 12.20 10.26
CA VAL A 165 -6.49 13.18 9.82
C VAL A 165 -6.85 13.75 8.45
N VAL A 166 -7.24 12.91 7.50
CA VAL A 166 -7.66 13.35 6.15
C VAL A 166 -8.88 14.25 6.23
N VAL A 167 -9.92 13.84 6.97
CA VAL A 167 -11.15 14.63 7.14
C VAL A 167 -10.84 15.95 7.84
N LEU A 168 -10.07 15.92 8.93
CA LEU A 168 -9.66 17.12 9.65
C LEU A 168 -8.90 18.09 8.75
N THR A 169 -7.92 17.60 8.01
CA THR A 169 -7.15 18.41 7.06
C THR A 169 -8.07 19.03 6.00
N PHE A 170 -8.97 18.23 5.43
CA PHE A 170 -9.94 18.72 4.46
C PHE A 170 -10.83 19.81 5.03
N VAL A 171 -11.37 19.62 6.25
CA VAL A 171 -12.22 20.59 6.94
C VAL A 171 -11.45 21.87 7.25
N LEU A 172 -10.23 21.76 7.78
CA LEU A 172 -9.37 22.91 8.09
C LEU A 172 -9.04 23.71 6.82
N VAL A 173 -8.59 23.04 5.77
CA VAL A 173 -8.28 23.70 4.48
C VAL A 173 -9.53 24.39 3.95
N ARG A 174 -10.67 23.71 3.95
CA ARG A 174 -11.93 24.29 3.47
C ARG A 174 -12.37 25.50 4.31
N ARG A 175 -12.17 25.45 5.62
CA ARG A 175 -12.54 26.52 6.57
C ARG A 175 -11.63 27.74 6.45
N PHE A 176 -10.32 27.54 6.32
CA PHE A 176 -9.34 28.63 6.27
C PHE A 176 -9.15 29.20 4.86
N TYR A 177 -9.30 28.40 3.82
CA TYR A 177 -9.20 28.83 2.41
C TYR A 177 -10.55 29.16 1.77
N HIS A 178 -11.56 29.43 2.55
CA HIS A 178 -12.88 29.92 2.12
C HIS A 178 -13.61 29.00 1.12
N GLY A 179 -13.29 27.73 1.08
CA GLY A 179 -13.93 26.74 0.20
C GLY A 179 -13.73 26.95 -1.29
N ARG A 180 -12.88 27.88 -1.71
CA ARG A 180 -12.64 28.19 -3.13
C ARG A 180 -11.60 27.24 -3.70
N VAL A 181 -12.01 26.46 -4.70
CA VAL A 181 -11.08 25.67 -5.50
C VAL A 181 -10.55 26.56 -6.63
N ARG A 182 -9.27 26.91 -6.58
CA ARG A 182 -8.62 27.64 -7.68
C ARG A 182 -8.29 26.64 -8.78
N ARG A 183 -8.91 26.80 -9.94
CA ARG A 183 -8.51 26.11 -11.14
C ARG A 183 -7.61 27.04 -11.94
N ALA A 184 -6.39 26.60 -12.23
CA ALA A 184 -5.42 27.33 -13.03
C ALA A 184 -4.85 26.36 -14.09
N ALA A 185 -4.27 26.91 -15.14
CA ALA A 185 -3.44 26.12 -16.04
C ALA A 185 -2.24 25.52 -15.25
N PRO A 186 -1.73 24.36 -15.67
CA PRO A 186 -0.52 23.81 -15.07
C PRO A 186 0.62 24.82 -15.17
N TRP A 187 1.55 24.76 -14.20
CA TRP A 187 2.74 25.59 -14.21
C TRP A 187 3.56 25.33 -15.47
N ASP A 188 3.88 26.35 -16.24
CA ASP A 188 4.49 26.27 -17.55
C ASP A 188 5.98 26.72 -17.58
N CYS A 189 6.53 27.11 -16.47
CA CYS A 189 7.91 27.65 -16.36
C CYS A 189 8.20 28.79 -17.40
N GLY A 190 7.16 29.51 -17.83
CA GLY A 190 7.26 30.55 -18.85
C GLY A 190 7.11 30.07 -20.28
N PHE A 191 6.72 28.81 -20.52
CA PHE A 191 6.38 28.25 -21.82
C PHE A 191 4.86 28.21 -22.03
N PRO A 192 4.25 29.20 -22.70
CA PRO A 192 2.80 29.32 -22.75
C PRO A 192 2.09 28.23 -23.57
N LEU A 193 2.82 27.46 -24.37
CA LEU A 193 2.30 26.40 -25.24
C LEU A 193 2.84 25.04 -24.80
N GLN A 194 2.33 24.50 -23.68
CA GLN A 194 2.68 23.17 -23.24
C GLN A 194 2.09 22.10 -24.15
N THR A 195 2.92 21.20 -24.65
CA THR A 195 2.51 20.01 -25.39
C THR A 195 2.47 18.78 -24.50
N ALA A 196 1.78 17.72 -24.93
CA ALA A 196 1.76 16.43 -24.22
C ALA A 196 3.14 15.76 -24.12
N ARG A 197 4.14 16.22 -24.86
CA ARG A 197 5.53 15.75 -24.77
C ARG A 197 6.33 16.42 -23.66
N MET A 198 5.87 17.56 -23.13
CA MET A 198 6.50 18.31 -22.04
C MET A 198 6.02 17.80 -20.68
N GLN A 199 6.14 16.51 -20.43
CA GLN A 199 5.80 15.86 -19.17
C GLN A 199 6.77 14.72 -18.91
N ASP A 200 6.94 14.34 -17.65
CA ASP A 200 7.76 13.22 -17.26
C ASP A 200 7.33 11.91 -17.94
N THR A 201 8.32 11.14 -18.31
CA THR A 201 8.14 9.82 -18.91
C THR A 201 8.43 8.74 -17.88
N ALA A 202 8.09 7.49 -18.26
CA ALA A 202 8.52 6.33 -17.49
C ALA A 202 10.05 6.26 -17.35
N GLU A 203 10.82 6.78 -18.31
CA GLU A 203 12.28 6.83 -18.27
C GLU A 203 12.79 8.03 -17.45
N GLY A 204 12.19 9.22 -17.60
CA GLY A 204 12.64 10.45 -16.97
C GLY A 204 12.47 10.50 -15.45
N PHE A 205 11.44 9.86 -14.93
CA PHE A 205 11.13 9.90 -13.48
C PHE A 205 12.18 9.22 -12.58
N GLY A 206 13.04 8.41 -13.13
CA GLY A 206 14.03 7.65 -12.37
C GLY A 206 15.48 7.94 -12.74
N GLN A 207 15.71 8.91 -13.60
CA GLN A 207 17.07 9.35 -13.92
C GLN A 207 17.45 10.55 -13.06
N PRO A 208 18.63 10.52 -12.43
CA PRO A 208 19.16 11.66 -11.70
C PRO A 208 19.45 12.86 -12.61
#